data_2f551f1afae216302c5a491b6ae2de38
#
_entry.id   2f551f1afae216302c5a491b6ae2de38
#
_cell.length_a   1.000
_cell.length_b   1.000
_cell.length_c   1.000
_cell.angle_alpha   90.00
_cell.angle_beta   90.00
_cell.angle_gamma   90.00
#
_symmetry.space_group_name_H-M   'P 1'
#
loop_
_entity.id
_entity.type
_entity.pdbx_description
1 polymer ?
#
loop_
_entity_poly.entity_id
_entity_poly.type
_entity_poly.pdbx_seq_one_letter_code
_entity_poly.pdbx_strand_id
1 'polypeptide(L)'
;MAQPAAALNWLPPLALGLWGAVLLQAWSSGRLNLLLQEDFHWLVLLAGALLIALAVIACCIKPARRSGVKPAVVMALAAPVMLLLPPRPSLSTLAANRSSTDLGEADQALTFLSPPEQRSLTDWVRLLRSHPDPELYRGETVRISGFVMPIPGQPPVIARLTVRCCLADATPIGLPVVWPSGSNPQADQWLQVNGVMGIRRREGGLQSVVIADSVQPIAKPERPLEP
;
A
#
# COMPACT_ATOMS: atom_id res chain seq x y z
N MET A 1 39.12 -26.48 28.04
CA MET A 1 38.56 -25.36 27.24
C MET A 1 37.51 -25.93 26.30
N ALA A 2 36.23 -25.84 26.67
CA ALA A 2 35.10 -26.41 25.92
C ALA A 2 34.82 -25.60 24.66
N GLN A 3 34.64 -26.28 23.57
CA GLN A 3 34.54 -25.75 22.20
C GLN A 3 33.30 -24.85 22.00
N PRO A 4 33.47 -23.62 21.50
CA PRO A 4 32.34 -22.76 21.09
C PRO A 4 31.67 -23.23 19.79
N ALA A 5 32.11 -24.35 19.21
CA ALA A 5 31.65 -24.83 17.89
C ALA A 5 30.26 -25.44 17.87
N ALA A 6 29.76 -25.98 18.99
CA ALA A 6 28.45 -26.63 19.06
C ALA A 6 27.27 -25.63 19.03
N ALA A 7 27.45 -24.47 19.67
CA ALA A 7 26.42 -23.41 19.70
C ALA A 7 26.18 -22.76 18.34
N LEU A 8 27.13 -22.88 17.41
CA LEU A 8 27.12 -22.19 16.12
C LEU A 8 26.33 -22.95 15.03
N ASN A 9 26.07 -24.25 15.25
CA ASN A 9 25.33 -25.09 14.28
C ASN A 9 23.81 -24.88 14.31
N TRP A 10 23.30 -24.27 15.37
CA TRP A 10 21.86 -23.96 15.53
C TRP A 10 21.41 -22.64 14.89
N LEU A 11 22.35 -21.79 14.55
CA LEU A 11 22.02 -20.46 13.98
C LEU A 11 21.27 -20.53 12.65
N PRO A 12 21.63 -21.35 11.65
CA PRO A 12 20.90 -21.42 10.39
C PRO A 12 19.45 -21.88 10.56
N PRO A 13 19.14 -23.00 11.26
CA PRO A 13 17.75 -23.38 11.45
C PRO A 13 16.97 -22.40 12.33
N LEU A 14 17.60 -21.77 13.31
CA LEU A 14 16.97 -20.74 14.11
C LEU A 14 16.61 -19.51 13.25
N ALA A 15 17.49 -19.07 12.36
CA ALA A 15 17.21 -17.98 11.44
C ALA A 15 16.03 -18.30 10.51
N LEU A 16 15.98 -19.51 9.95
CA LEU A 16 14.85 -19.96 9.11
C LEU A 16 13.53 -19.95 9.89
N GLY A 17 13.52 -20.49 11.11
CA GLY A 17 12.33 -20.50 11.96
C GLY A 17 11.84 -19.09 12.32
N LEU A 18 12.78 -18.19 12.66
CA LEU A 18 12.45 -16.78 12.95
C LEU A 18 11.84 -16.08 11.74
N TRP A 19 12.41 -16.24 10.55
CA TRP A 19 11.83 -15.64 9.34
C TRP A 19 10.48 -16.25 8.98
N GLY A 20 10.28 -17.55 9.15
CA GLY A 20 8.97 -18.17 9.03
C GLY A 20 7.95 -17.56 9.98
N ALA A 21 8.33 -17.35 11.25
CA ALA A 21 7.49 -16.69 12.25
C ALA A 21 7.18 -15.22 11.88
N VAL A 22 8.16 -14.47 11.33
CA VAL A 22 7.94 -13.08 10.82
C VAL A 22 6.87 -13.05 9.76
N LEU A 23 6.92 -13.97 8.79
CA LEU A 23 5.94 -14.03 7.70
C LEU A 23 4.53 -14.38 8.22
N LEU A 24 4.42 -15.35 9.12
CA LEU A 24 3.14 -15.74 9.72
C LEU A 24 2.56 -14.61 10.58
N GLN A 25 3.42 -13.91 11.34
CA GLN A 25 2.97 -12.75 12.12
C GLN A 25 2.56 -11.58 11.22
N ALA A 26 3.24 -11.35 10.10
CA ALA A 26 2.86 -10.30 9.15
C ALA A 26 1.44 -10.54 8.59
N TRP A 27 1.09 -11.81 8.36
CA TRP A 27 -0.27 -12.20 7.97
C TRP A 27 -1.27 -11.97 9.09
N SER A 28 -1.03 -12.53 10.28
CA SER A 28 -1.98 -12.46 11.41
C SER A 28 -2.20 -11.04 11.94
N SER A 29 -1.23 -10.14 11.77
CA SER A 29 -1.32 -8.73 12.16
C SER A 29 -1.93 -7.81 11.09
N GLY A 30 -2.37 -8.34 9.94
CA GLY A 30 -2.93 -7.56 8.84
C GLY A 30 -1.89 -6.68 8.09
N ARG A 31 -0.59 -6.82 8.41
CA ARG A 31 0.47 -6.03 7.77
C ARG A 31 0.61 -6.32 6.27
N LEU A 32 0.24 -7.53 5.84
CA LEU A 32 0.27 -7.89 4.43
C LEU A 32 -0.67 -7.03 3.58
N ASN A 33 -1.78 -6.54 4.14
CA ASN A 33 -2.73 -5.67 3.45
C ASN A 33 -2.09 -4.34 3.00
N LEU A 34 -0.97 -3.94 3.62
CA LEU A 34 -0.20 -2.76 3.21
C LEU A 34 0.85 -3.07 2.15
N LEU A 35 1.25 -4.33 2.00
CA LEU A 35 2.40 -4.72 1.19
C LEU A 35 2.01 -5.49 -0.06
N LEU A 36 0.94 -6.27 0.02
CA LEU A 36 0.53 -7.23 -1.01
C LEU A 36 -0.98 -7.17 -1.24
N GLN A 37 -1.39 -7.44 -2.47
CA GLN A 37 -2.77 -7.72 -2.81
C GLN A 37 -3.21 -9.04 -2.15
N GLU A 38 -4.48 -9.15 -1.76
CA GLU A 38 -5.00 -10.29 -0.99
C GLU A 38 -4.81 -11.63 -1.67
N ASP A 39 -4.94 -11.65 -2.99
CA ASP A 39 -4.77 -12.86 -3.81
C ASP A 39 -3.40 -13.53 -3.63
N PHE A 40 -2.41 -12.80 -3.12
CA PHE A 40 -1.04 -13.28 -2.88
C PHE A 40 -0.74 -13.62 -1.42
N HIS A 41 -1.68 -13.40 -0.48
CA HIS A 41 -1.45 -13.66 0.96
C HIS A 41 -1.17 -15.14 1.25
N TRP A 42 -1.84 -16.06 0.53
CA TRP A 42 -1.64 -17.49 0.68
C TRP A 42 -0.20 -17.93 0.34
N LEU A 43 0.47 -17.25 -0.61
CA LEU A 43 1.88 -17.52 -0.94
C LEU A 43 2.80 -17.21 0.23
N VAL A 44 2.52 -16.13 0.97
CA VAL A 44 3.29 -15.77 2.16
C VAL A 44 3.08 -16.77 3.27
N LEU A 45 1.84 -17.28 3.45
CA LEU A 45 1.54 -18.36 4.39
C LEU A 45 2.31 -19.63 4.05
N LEU A 46 2.29 -20.05 2.78
CA LEU A 46 3.04 -21.21 2.30
C LEU A 46 4.54 -21.04 2.52
N ALA A 47 5.09 -19.86 2.17
CA ALA A 47 6.50 -19.57 2.38
C ALA A 47 6.88 -19.61 3.87
N GLY A 48 6.06 -19.03 4.73
CA GLY A 48 6.27 -19.07 6.18
C GLY A 48 6.24 -20.49 6.74
N ALA A 49 5.25 -21.29 6.35
CA ALA A 49 5.13 -22.70 6.75
C ALA A 49 6.31 -23.54 6.23
N LEU A 50 6.73 -23.33 4.99
CA LEU A 50 7.87 -24.01 4.38
C LEU A 50 9.17 -23.69 5.13
N LEU A 51 9.42 -22.42 5.47
CA LEU A 51 10.59 -22.01 6.24
C LEU A 51 10.63 -22.68 7.61
N ILE A 52 9.50 -22.78 8.30
CA ILE A 52 9.41 -23.48 9.59
C ILE A 52 9.66 -24.97 9.40
N ALA A 53 9.06 -25.60 8.40
CA ALA A 53 9.30 -27.02 8.11
C ALA A 53 10.78 -27.30 7.81
N LEU A 54 11.42 -26.44 7.00
CA LEU A 54 12.85 -26.55 6.72
C LEU A 54 13.71 -26.35 7.98
N ALA A 55 13.32 -25.44 8.87
CA ALA A 55 14.00 -25.24 10.14
C ALA A 55 13.94 -26.51 11.01
N VAL A 56 12.77 -27.13 11.11
CA VAL A 56 12.56 -28.38 11.85
C VAL A 56 13.40 -29.54 11.24
N ILE A 57 13.33 -29.71 9.93
CA ILE A 57 14.12 -30.72 9.21
C ILE A 57 15.61 -30.48 9.43
N ALA A 58 16.08 -29.23 9.33
CA ALA A 58 17.48 -28.88 9.56
C ALA A 58 17.96 -29.17 11.00
N CYS A 59 17.05 -29.09 11.99
CA CYS A 59 17.34 -29.49 13.35
C CYS A 59 17.50 -31.04 13.50
N CYS A 60 16.76 -31.82 12.68
CA CYS A 60 16.78 -33.27 12.74
C CYS A 60 17.96 -33.90 11.95
N ILE A 61 18.48 -33.20 10.96
CA ILE A 61 19.58 -33.69 10.12
C ILE A 61 20.92 -33.15 10.66
N LYS A 62 21.89 -34.05 10.88
CA LYS A 62 23.23 -33.62 11.27
C LYS A 62 23.85 -32.78 10.16
N PRO A 63 24.37 -31.58 10.46
CA PRO A 63 24.91 -30.69 9.43
C PRO A 63 26.15 -31.33 8.78
N ALA A 64 26.02 -31.65 7.48
CA ALA A 64 27.11 -32.26 6.71
C ALA A 64 28.22 -31.25 6.35
N ARG A 65 27.95 -29.97 6.45
CA ARG A 65 28.89 -28.90 6.10
C ARG A 65 28.71 -27.68 7.03
N ARG A 66 29.81 -27.06 7.43
CA ARG A 66 29.80 -25.79 8.17
C ARG A 66 29.27 -24.70 7.23
N SER A 67 28.00 -24.34 7.35
CA SER A 67 27.44 -23.16 6.71
C SER A 67 28.13 -21.91 7.28
N GLY A 68 28.31 -20.90 6.47
CA GLY A 68 28.93 -19.63 6.89
C GLY A 68 28.15 -18.99 8.06
N VAL A 69 28.79 -18.89 9.21
CA VAL A 69 28.19 -18.40 10.44
C VAL A 69 27.77 -16.94 10.32
N LYS A 70 28.56 -16.13 9.65
CA LYS A 70 28.33 -14.68 9.53
C LYS A 70 26.96 -14.32 8.93
N PRO A 71 26.52 -14.86 7.77
CA PRO A 71 25.22 -14.53 7.22
C PRO A 71 24.06 -15.02 8.10
N ALA A 72 24.20 -16.19 8.75
CA ALA A 72 23.16 -16.71 9.64
C ALA A 72 22.95 -15.84 10.88
N VAL A 73 24.01 -15.26 11.45
CA VAL A 73 23.91 -14.31 12.57
C VAL A 73 23.18 -13.04 12.13
N VAL A 74 23.53 -12.46 10.98
CA VAL A 74 22.87 -11.25 10.45
C VAL A 74 21.40 -11.50 10.24
N MET A 75 21.03 -12.62 9.62
CA MET A 75 19.64 -13.00 9.36
C MET A 75 18.86 -13.26 10.65
N ALA A 76 19.47 -13.92 11.64
CA ALA A 76 18.83 -14.16 12.93
C ALA A 76 18.61 -12.88 13.74
N LEU A 77 19.49 -11.88 13.61
CA LEU A 77 19.35 -10.56 14.26
C LEU A 77 18.35 -9.65 13.53
N ALA A 78 18.26 -9.75 12.21
CA ALA A 78 17.32 -8.94 11.42
C ALA A 78 15.85 -9.31 11.67
N ALA A 79 15.53 -10.59 11.89
CA ALA A 79 14.17 -11.06 12.11
C ALA A 79 13.48 -10.39 13.33
N PRO A 80 14.07 -10.37 14.56
CA PRO A 80 13.44 -9.69 15.69
C PRO A 80 13.34 -8.18 15.49
N VAL A 81 14.26 -7.54 14.76
CA VAL A 81 14.15 -6.12 14.42
C VAL A 81 12.90 -5.86 13.57
N MET A 82 12.64 -6.70 12.57
CA MET A 82 11.42 -6.59 11.74
C MET A 82 10.12 -6.86 12.53
N LEU A 83 10.20 -7.71 13.57
CA LEU A 83 9.07 -7.96 14.46
C LEU A 83 8.77 -6.78 15.37
N LEU A 84 9.80 -6.16 15.94
CA LEU A 84 9.69 -5.09 16.95
C LEU A 84 9.52 -3.71 16.32
N LEU A 85 10.17 -3.45 15.18
CA LEU A 85 10.15 -2.16 14.47
C LEU A 85 9.65 -2.36 13.02
N PRO A 86 8.35 -2.59 12.86
CA PRO A 86 7.80 -2.74 11.52
C PRO A 86 7.93 -1.42 10.74
N PRO A 87 8.39 -1.47 9.49
CA PRO A 87 8.44 -0.29 8.63
C PRO A 87 7.03 0.27 8.43
N ARG A 88 6.90 1.58 8.55
CA ARG A 88 5.67 2.33 8.28
C ARG A 88 5.90 3.24 7.08
N PRO A 89 5.69 2.76 5.85
CA PRO A 89 5.90 3.58 4.66
C PRO A 89 4.90 4.75 4.64
N SER A 90 5.39 5.95 4.33
CA SER A 90 4.54 7.08 3.97
C SER A 90 3.98 6.85 2.56
N LEU A 91 2.67 6.80 2.43
CA LEU A 91 2.01 6.56 1.15
C LEU A 91 2.13 7.78 0.23
N SER A 92 2.08 8.98 0.81
CA SER A 92 2.27 10.23 0.05
C SER A 92 3.69 10.35 -0.52
N THR A 93 4.72 9.98 0.24
CA THR A 93 6.10 9.95 -0.25
C THR A 93 6.30 8.92 -1.35
N LEU A 94 5.72 7.72 -1.18
CA LEU A 94 5.76 6.68 -2.23
C LEU A 94 5.05 7.15 -3.50
N ALA A 95 3.88 7.75 -3.37
CA ALA A 95 3.10 8.30 -4.46
C ALA A 95 3.88 9.42 -5.17
N ALA A 96 4.44 10.38 -4.43
CA ALA A 96 5.20 11.50 -4.99
C ALA A 96 6.43 11.05 -5.78
N ASN A 97 7.13 10.00 -5.32
CA ASN A 97 8.29 9.45 -6.03
C ASN A 97 7.92 8.66 -7.31
N ARG A 98 6.65 8.35 -7.51
CA ARG A 98 6.15 7.56 -8.66
C ARG A 98 5.24 8.35 -9.59
N SER A 99 4.81 9.53 -9.18
CA SER A 99 4.07 10.44 -10.04
C SER A 99 5.00 11.04 -11.10
N SER A 100 5.20 10.33 -12.21
CA SER A 100 5.33 11.02 -13.49
C SER A 100 4.04 11.83 -13.66
N THR A 101 4.12 12.98 -14.26
CA THR A 101 3.12 14.05 -14.46
C THR A 101 1.69 13.61 -14.84
N ASP A 102 1.48 12.35 -15.12
CA ASP A 102 0.22 11.65 -15.36
C ASP A 102 -0.04 10.69 -14.21
N LEU A 103 -1.09 10.97 -13.42
CA LEU A 103 -1.56 10.09 -12.36
C LEU A 103 -1.98 8.74 -12.97
N GLY A 104 -1.02 7.84 -13.06
CA GLY A 104 -1.04 6.45 -13.48
C GLY A 104 -2.03 5.97 -14.56
N GLU A 105 -1.60 5.10 -15.45
CA GLU A 105 -2.48 4.34 -16.34
C GLU A 105 -3.28 3.34 -15.50
N ALA A 106 -4.54 3.68 -15.19
CA ALA A 106 -5.48 2.69 -14.70
C ALA A 106 -5.87 1.77 -15.85
N ASP A 107 -5.71 0.47 -15.67
CA ASP A 107 -6.10 -0.54 -16.66
C ASP A 107 -7.59 -0.35 -17.02
N GLN A 108 -7.89 -0.26 -18.32
CA GLN A 108 -9.21 0.11 -18.86
C GLN A 108 -10.23 -1.04 -18.80
N ALA A 109 -10.38 -1.71 -17.68
CA ALA A 109 -11.49 -2.61 -17.51
C ALA A 109 -12.76 -1.79 -17.28
N LEU A 110 -13.64 -1.74 -18.28
CA LEU A 110 -15.01 -1.24 -18.17
C LEU A 110 -15.76 -2.09 -17.14
N THR A 111 -15.67 -1.72 -15.91
CA THR A 111 -16.48 -2.29 -14.84
C THR A 111 -17.85 -1.62 -14.89
N PHE A 112 -18.90 -2.38 -14.61
CA PHE A 112 -20.24 -1.84 -14.44
C PHE A 112 -20.19 -0.53 -13.64
N LEU A 113 -20.69 0.56 -14.24
CA LEU A 113 -20.69 1.87 -13.59
C LEU A 113 -21.63 1.82 -12.40
N SER A 114 -21.06 1.81 -11.21
CA SER A 114 -21.83 1.98 -9.98
C SER A 114 -22.51 3.37 -9.98
N PRO A 115 -23.66 3.52 -9.28
CA PRO A 115 -24.28 4.82 -9.08
C PRO A 115 -23.25 5.83 -8.52
N PRO A 116 -23.34 7.13 -8.84
CA PRO A 116 -22.35 8.14 -8.45
C PRO A 116 -21.97 8.12 -6.96
N GLU A 117 -22.95 7.91 -6.10
CA GLU A 117 -22.81 7.87 -4.63
C GLU A 117 -21.99 6.69 -4.12
N GLN A 118 -21.89 5.62 -4.90
CA GLN A 118 -21.19 4.37 -4.55
C GLN A 118 -19.84 4.22 -5.24
N ARG A 119 -19.50 5.14 -6.16
CA ARG A 119 -18.23 5.08 -6.88
C ARG A 119 -17.06 5.34 -5.93
N SER A 120 -16.08 4.45 -5.94
CA SER A 120 -14.81 4.65 -5.26
C SER A 120 -13.98 5.75 -5.96
N LEU A 121 -12.89 6.17 -5.32
CA LEU A 121 -11.95 7.11 -5.97
C LEU A 121 -11.38 6.50 -7.26
N THR A 122 -11.07 5.22 -7.24
CA THR A 122 -10.56 4.48 -8.41
C THR A 122 -11.58 4.45 -9.54
N ASP A 123 -12.86 4.20 -9.24
CA ASP A 123 -13.93 4.20 -10.25
C ASP A 123 -14.08 5.57 -10.90
N TRP A 124 -14.03 6.63 -10.10
CA TRP A 124 -14.07 8.00 -10.62
C TRP A 124 -12.90 8.29 -11.54
N VAL A 125 -11.68 7.95 -11.14
CA VAL A 125 -10.48 8.17 -11.97
C VAL A 125 -10.55 7.37 -13.27
N ARG A 126 -10.98 6.10 -13.23
CA ARG A 126 -11.18 5.26 -14.42
C ARG A 126 -12.22 5.86 -15.36
N LEU A 127 -13.34 6.31 -14.81
CA LEU A 127 -14.44 6.92 -15.56
C LEU A 127 -14.00 8.21 -16.25
N LEU A 128 -13.35 9.13 -15.53
CA LEU A 128 -12.86 10.40 -16.06
C LEU A 128 -11.77 10.23 -17.12
N ARG A 129 -11.07 9.11 -17.13
CA ARG A 129 -10.09 8.78 -18.17
C ARG A 129 -10.71 8.19 -19.41
N SER A 130 -11.68 7.29 -19.23
CA SER A 130 -12.40 6.69 -20.35
C SER A 130 -13.27 7.70 -21.09
N HIS A 131 -13.82 8.68 -20.38
CA HIS A 131 -14.65 9.76 -20.92
C HIS A 131 -14.20 11.10 -20.33
N PRO A 132 -13.21 11.76 -20.93
CA PRO A 132 -12.53 12.91 -20.33
C PRO A 132 -13.33 14.23 -20.40
N ASP A 133 -14.57 14.24 -20.92
CA ASP A 133 -15.42 15.44 -20.94
C ASP A 133 -15.94 15.76 -19.53
N PRO A 134 -15.47 16.85 -18.88
CA PRO A 134 -15.88 17.19 -17.52
C PRO A 134 -17.35 17.57 -17.37
N GLU A 135 -17.99 18.01 -18.47
CA GLU A 135 -19.40 18.45 -18.44
C GLU A 135 -20.35 17.26 -18.19
N LEU A 136 -19.95 16.04 -18.57
CA LEU A 136 -20.76 14.84 -18.35
C LEU A 136 -21.02 14.54 -16.88
N TYR A 137 -20.14 14.97 -15.99
CA TYR A 137 -20.18 14.61 -14.58
C TYR A 137 -20.49 15.77 -13.66
N ARG A 138 -20.66 16.96 -14.22
CA ARG A 138 -20.95 18.18 -13.46
C ARG A 138 -22.18 18.00 -12.56
N GLY A 139 -22.02 18.26 -11.27
CA GLY A 139 -23.09 18.17 -10.28
C GLY A 139 -23.37 16.75 -9.76
N GLU A 140 -22.72 15.70 -10.29
CA GLU A 140 -22.86 14.35 -9.72
C GLU A 140 -22.32 14.30 -8.29
N THR A 141 -23.03 13.61 -7.42
CA THR A 141 -22.64 13.43 -6.01
C THR A 141 -21.36 12.59 -5.93
N VAL A 142 -20.41 13.06 -5.16
CA VAL A 142 -19.12 12.39 -4.92
C VAL A 142 -18.96 12.05 -3.44
N ARG A 143 -18.67 10.79 -3.17
CA ARG A 143 -18.31 10.31 -1.83
C ARG A 143 -17.08 9.42 -1.94
N ILE A 144 -15.90 9.99 -1.69
CA ILE A 144 -14.62 9.30 -1.85
C ILE A 144 -13.82 9.33 -0.55
N SER A 145 -12.95 8.35 -0.40
CA SER A 145 -11.98 8.30 0.69
C SER A 145 -10.58 8.02 0.16
N GLY A 146 -9.58 8.63 0.79
CA GLY A 146 -8.20 8.46 0.39
C GLY A 146 -7.24 9.16 1.36
N PHE A 147 -5.97 9.11 1.05
CA PHE A 147 -4.96 9.88 1.77
C PHE A 147 -4.64 11.18 1.04
N VAL A 148 -4.24 12.18 1.78
CA VAL A 148 -3.80 13.46 1.24
C VAL A 148 -2.41 13.32 0.62
N MET A 149 -2.31 13.61 -0.67
CA MET A 149 -1.05 13.62 -1.41
C MET A 149 -0.70 15.06 -1.80
N PRO A 150 0.38 15.64 -1.25
CA PRO A 150 0.85 16.95 -1.66
C PRO A 150 1.39 16.91 -3.09
N ILE A 151 1.09 17.96 -3.86
CA ILE A 151 1.64 18.16 -5.20
C ILE A 151 2.43 19.48 -5.20
N PRO A 152 3.70 19.49 -5.62
CA PRO A 152 4.50 20.71 -5.66
C PRO A 152 3.81 21.82 -6.47
N GLY A 153 3.65 23.00 -5.87
CA GLY A 153 3.05 24.16 -6.54
C GLY A 153 1.55 24.10 -6.78
N GLN A 154 0.84 23.11 -6.22
CA GLN A 154 -0.60 22.93 -6.37
C GLN A 154 -1.27 22.58 -5.04
N PRO A 155 -2.59 22.78 -4.92
CA PRO A 155 -3.33 22.22 -3.79
C PRO A 155 -3.17 20.70 -3.73
N PRO A 156 -3.13 20.12 -2.53
CA PRO A 156 -3.03 18.67 -2.37
C PRO A 156 -4.27 17.98 -2.97
N VAL A 157 -4.08 16.75 -3.41
CA VAL A 157 -5.17 15.90 -3.94
C VAL A 157 -5.53 14.83 -2.95
N ILE A 158 -6.74 14.27 -3.09
CA ILE A 158 -7.11 13.02 -2.43
C ILE A 158 -6.66 11.86 -3.32
N ALA A 159 -5.92 10.91 -2.75
CA ALA A 159 -5.28 9.85 -3.53
C ALA A 159 -5.46 8.47 -2.92
N ARG A 160 -5.30 7.45 -3.77
CA ARG A 160 -5.17 6.04 -3.43
C ARG A 160 -3.97 5.45 -4.17
N LEU A 161 -3.50 4.31 -3.71
CA LEU A 161 -2.52 3.51 -4.44
C LEU A 161 -3.22 2.27 -5.00
N THR A 162 -3.18 2.10 -6.31
CA THR A 162 -3.57 0.86 -6.97
C THR A 162 -2.37 -0.05 -7.10
N VAL A 163 -2.57 -1.35 -6.94
CA VAL A 163 -1.52 -2.37 -7.01
C VAL A 163 -1.99 -3.55 -7.84
N ARG A 164 -1.07 -4.18 -8.59
CA ARG A 164 -1.34 -5.44 -9.27
C ARG A 164 -0.97 -6.64 -8.42
N CYS A 165 0.16 -6.58 -7.73
CA CYS A 165 0.59 -7.66 -6.85
C CYS A 165 1.10 -7.15 -5.50
N CYS A 166 1.85 -6.07 -5.46
CA CYS A 166 2.50 -5.61 -4.23
C CYS A 166 2.82 -4.10 -4.25
N LEU A 167 3.23 -3.57 -3.10
CA LEU A 167 3.60 -2.16 -2.97
C LEU A 167 4.72 -1.72 -3.94
N ALA A 168 5.52 -2.66 -4.48
CA ALA A 168 6.57 -2.32 -5.44
C ALA A 168 6.03 -1.87 -6.80
N ASP A 169 4.83 -2.33 -7.20
CA ASP A 169 4.16 -1.91 -8.44
C ASP A 169 3.07 -0.85 -8.22
N ALA A 170 2.95 -0.34 -7.00
CA ALA A 170 1.90 0.60 -6.66
C ALA A 170 1.93 1.85 -7.53
N THR A 171 0.77 2.21 -8.09
CA THR A 171 0.58 3.40 -8.90
C THR A 171 -0.36 4.37 -8.18
N PRO A 172 0.02 5.63 -7.98
CA PRO A 172 -0.85 6.60 -7.38
C PRO A 172 -1.94 7.03 -8.36
N ILE A 173 -3.17 7.05 -7.88
CA ILE A 173 -4.31 7.65 -8.55
C ILE A 173 -4.91 8.71 -7.64
N GLY A 174 -5.45 9.79 -8.19
CA GLY A 174 -6.00 10.84 -7.34
C GLY A 174 -6.92 11.78 -8.08
N LEU A 175 -7.72 12.50 -7.30
CA LEU A 175 -8.62 13.54 -7.77
C LEU A 175 -8.27 14.88 -7.12
N PRO A 176 -8.23 15.96 -7.90
CA PRO A 176 -8.09 17.30 -7.36
C PRO A 176 -9.35 17.68 -6.56
N VAL A 177 -9.13 18.33 -5.44
CA VAL A 177 -10.19 18.78 -4.54
C VAL A 177 -10.14 20.29 -4.38
N VAL A 178 -11.28 20.92 -4.45
CA VAL A 178 -11.49 22.28 -3.96
C VAL A 178 -11.84 22.17 -2.49
N TRP A 179 -10.87 22.45 -1.67
CA TRP A 179 -10.99 22.31 -0.21
C TRP A 179 -11.84 23.42 0.38
N PRO A 180 -12.69 23.13 1.39
CA PRO A 180 -13.43 24.17 2.11
C PRO A 180 -12.49 25.18 2.76
N SER A 181 -12.93 26.42 2.89
CA SER A 181 -12.16 27.47 3.55
C SER A 181 -11.79 27.09 4.98
N GLY A 182 -10.51 27.27 5.33
CA GLY A 182 -9.99 26.89 6.66
C GLY A 182 -9.56 25.42 6.80
N SER A 183 -9.75 24.60 5.77
CA SER A 183 -9.19 23.23 5.76
C SER A 183 -7.67 23.28 5.62
N ASN A 184 -6.98 22.46 6.42
CA ASN A 184 -5.53 22.27 6.34
C ASN A 184 -5.19 20.78 6.22
N PRO A 185 -5.40 20.16 5.05
CA PRO A 185 -5.15 18.74 4.85
C PRO A 185 -3.64 18.44 4.96
N GLN A 186 -3.28 17.51 5.84
CA GLN A 186 -1.90 17.12 6.08
C GLN A 186 -1.52 15.91 5.20
N ALA A 187 -0.26 15.84 4.78
CA ALA A 187 0.25 14.68 4.03
C ALA A 187 -0.01 13.36 4.80
N ASP A 188 -0.35 12.31 4.08
CA ASP A 188 -0.73 10.98 4.62
C ASP A 188 -1.99 10.96 5.50
N GLN A 189 -2.64 12.08 5.76
CA GLN A 189 -3.91 12.11 6.47
C GLN A 189 -4.99 11.41 5.65
N TRP A 190 -5.70 10.48 6.27
CA TRP A 190 -6.84 9.80 5.66
C TRP A 190 -8.10 10.59 5.86
N LEU A 191 -8.78 10.91 4.76
CA LEU A 191 -9.97 11.74 4.73
C LEU A 191 -11.09 11.05 3.96
N GLN A 192 -12.31 11.23 4.41
CA GLN A 192 -13.51 11.07 3.61
C GLN A 192 -13.95 12.44 3.13
N VAL A 193 -14.14 12.56 1.82
CA VAL A 193 -14.58 13.78 1.15
C VAL A 193 -15.95 13.53 0.54
N ASN A 194 -16.93 14.34 0.92
CA ASN A 194 -18.25 14.36 0.32
C ASN A 194 -18.44 15.71 -0.37
N GLY A 195 -19.07 15.71 -1.53
CA GLY A 195 -19.30 16.91 -2.31
C GLY A 195 -19.90 16.58 -3.66
N VAL A 196 -19.62 17.44 -4.63
CA VAL A 196 -20.09 17.27 -6.00
C VAL A 196 -18.95 17.39 -7.00
N MET A 197 -19.10 16.75 -8.15
CA MET A 197 -18.16 16.91 -9.25
C MET A 197 -18.33 18.29 -9.87
N GLY A 198 -17.27 19.05 -9.89
CA GLY A 198 -17.20 20.38 -10.50
C GLY A 198 -16.18 20.44 -11.62
N ILE A 199 -16.05 21.63 -12.21
CA ILE A 199 -15.11 21.90 -13.29
C ILE A 199 -14.23 23.08 -12.92
N ARG A 200 -12.93 22.94 -13.15
CA ARG A 200 -11.96 24.02 -13.02
C ARG A 200 -11.20 24.22 -14.32
N ARG A 201 -10.98 25.48 -14.69
CA ARG A 201 -10.10 25.81 -15.81
C ARG A 201 -8.64 25.73 -15.37
N ARG A 202 -7.81 25.10 -16.19
CA ARG A 202 -6.36 24.99 -16.02
C ARG A 202 -5.65 25.34 -17.35
N GLU A 203 -4.31 25.49 -17.32
CA GLU A 203 -3.45 25.72 -18.51
C GLU A 203 -3.61 24.55 -19.49
N GLY A 204 -4.34 23.95 -19.92
CA GLY A 204 -4.54 22.76 -20.78
C GLY A 204 -6.00 22.43 -21.04
N GLY A 205 -6.92 23.20 -20.45
CA GLY A 205 -8.35 22.98 -20.67
C GLY A 205 -9.20 22.90 -19.41
N LEU A 206 -10.35 22.25 -19.53
CA LEU A 206 -11.26 21.99 -18.42
C LEU A 206 -10.84 20.71 -17.69
N GLN A 207 -10.87 20.73 -16.38
CA GLN A 207 -10.53 19.61 -15.53
C GLN A 207 -11.65 19.35 -14.54
N SER A 208 -12.04 18.06 -14.39
CA SER A 208 -12.93 17.62 -13.32
C SER A 208 -12.24 17.79 -11.97
N VAL A 209 -12.95 18.35 -11.00
CA VAL A 209 -12.50 18.54 -9.63
C VAL A 209 -13.63 18.19 -8.67
N VAL A 210 -13.31 17.71 -7.49
CA VAL A 210 -14.30 17.52 -6.43
C VAL A 210 -14.46 18.83 -5.67
N ILE A 211 -15.65 19.40 -5.67
CA ILE A 211 -16.00 20.54 -4.81
C ILE A 211 -16.48 19.94 -3.49
N ALA A 212 -15.64 20.03 -2.45
CA ALA A 212 -15.92 19.39 -1.19
C ALA A 212 -16.90 20.23 -0.35
N ASP A 213 -18.02 19.64 0.02
CA ASP A 213 -18.98 20.20 0.97
C ASP A 213 -18.58 19.86 2.42
N SER A 214 -18.09 18.64 2.62
CA SER A 214 -17.59 18.20 3.92
C SER A 214 -16.34 17.32 3.80
N VAL A 215 -15.45 17.46 4.77
CA VAL A 215 -14.21 16.72 4.87
C VAL A 215 -14.08 16.17 6.28
N GLN A 216 -13.96 14.87 6.43
CA GLN A 216 -13.89 14.21 7.73
C GLN A 216 -12.63 13.36 7.82
N PRO A 217 -11.81 13.51 8.88
CA PRO A 217 -10.72 12.59 9.16
C PRO A 217 -11.26 11.19 9.45
N ILE A 218 -10.65 10.20 8.83
CA ILE A 218 -10.96 8.78 9.06
C ILE A 218 -9.70 8.03 9.47
N ALA A 219 -9.87 6.91 10.14
CA ALA A 219 -8.78 5.98 10.38
C ALA A 219 -8.29 5.43 9.03
N LYS A 220 -6.98 5.14 8.93
CA LYS A 220 -6.44 4.42 7.79
C LYS A 220 -7.19 3.10 7.62
N PRO A 221 -7.78 2.80 6.45
CA PRO A 221 -8.46 1.53 6.21
C PRO A 221 -7.53 0.34 6.44
N GLU A 222 -8.10 -0.80 6.82
CA GLU A 222 -7.35 -2.06 6.93
C GLU A 222 -6.74 -2.45 5.57
N ARG A 223 -7.41 -2.08 4.48
CA ARG A 223 -6.99 -2.28 3.09
C ARG A 223 -6.76 -0.93 2.42
N PRO A 224 -5.57 -0.36 2.58
CA PRO A 224 -5.26 0.96 2.00
C PRO A 224 -4.93 0.92 0.51
N LEU A 225 -4.59 -0.25 -0.03
CA LEU A 225 -4.29 -0.48 -1.44
C LEU A 225 -5.57 -0.94 -2.16
N GLU A 226 -5.74 -0.50 -3.40
CA GLU A 226 -6.85 -0.90 -4.27
C GLU A 226 -6.33 -1.76 -5.45
N PRO A 227 -7.11 -2.75 -5.93
CA PRO A 227 -6.74 -3.57 -7.09
C PRO A 227 -6.80 -2.80 -8.41
#